data_f2e95a63fd77f1276d3a7e5e586d1ce9
#
_entry.id   f2e95a63fd77f1276d3a7e5e586d1ce9
#
_cell.length_a   1.000
_cell.length_b   1.000
_cell.length_c   1.000
_cell.angle_alpha   90.00
_cell.angle_beta   90.00
_cell.angle_gamma   90.00
#
_symmetry.space_group_name_H-M   'P 1'
#
loop_
_entity.id
_entity.type
_entity.pdbx_description
1 polymer ?
#
loop_
_entity_poly.entity_id
_entity_poly.type
_entity_poly.pdbx_seq_one_letter_code
_entity_poly.pdbx_strand_id
1 'polypeptide(L)'
;LKRMQELCDELDFSLSTVNSLVMPVERVIDYVEGKDEARTAELNKILPVTIEEGMSIASDFKLDTCPFMDNQININYDMSVPVCCTVFDQKDTIVQKNYLKSSLSDITNAKHKVKLCTKCMNYSLPAYNMGFNRKKLDEIALQKTSTDI
;
A
#
# COMPACT_ATOMS: atom_id res chain seq x y z
N LEU A 1 -15.19 -17.17 -4.76
CA LEU A 1 -13.81 -17.67 -4.73
C LEU A 1 -13.70 -19.11 -5.21
N LYS A 2 -14.47 -20.08 -4.68
CA LYS A 2 -14.40 -21.51 -5.03
C LYS A 2 -14.52 -21.75 -6.55
N ARG A 3 -15.55 -21.17 -7.20
CA ARG A 3 -15.74 -21.31 -8.65
C ARG A 3 -14.61 -20.71 -9.48
N MET A 4 -13.96 -19.63 -9.01
CA MET A 4 -12.79 -19.06 -9.66
C MET A 4 -11.56 -19.96 -9.52
N GLN A 5 -11.38 -20.59 -8.36
CA GLN A 5 -10.30 -21.55 -8.16
C GLN A 5 -10.49 -22.77 -9.08
N GLU A 6 -11.69 -23.34 -9.11
CA GLU A 6 -12.01 -24.45 -10.02
C GLU A 6 -11.70 -24.12 -11.49
N LEU A 7 -12.08 -22.93 -11.96
CA LEU A 7 -11.76 -22.47 -13.30
C LEU A 7 -10.26 -22.27 -13.54
N CYS A 8 -9.54 -21.74 -12.56
CA CYS A 8 -8.09 -21.59 -12.66
C CYS A 8 -7.39 -22.95 -12.75
N ASP A 9 -7.85 -23.91 -11.93
CA ASP A 9 -7.31 -25.27 -11.91
C ASP A 9 -7.58 -25.98 -13.25
N GLU A 10 -8.76 -25.81 -13.85
CA GLU A 10 -9.10 -26.33 -15.19
C GLU A 10 -8.23 -25.75 -16.30
N LEU A 11 -7.81 -24.49 -16.19
CA LEU A 11 -7.03 -23.76 -17.17
C LEU A 11 -5.53 -23.75 -16.92
N ASP A 12 -5.07 -24.47 -15.88
CA ASP A 12 -3.66 -24.48 -15.42
C ASP A 12 -3.14 -23.07 -15.08
N PHE A 13 -4.00 -22.24 -14.44
CA PHE A 13 -3.66 -20.92 -13.96
C PHE A 13 -3.55 -20.88 -12.43
N SER A 14 -2.67 -20.04 -11.93
CA SER A 14 -2.59 -19.77 -10.49
C SER A 14 -3.55 -18.63 -10.11
N LEU A 15 -4.45 -18.89 -9.14
CA LEU A 15 -5.28 -17.85 -8.54
C LEU A 15 -4.53 -17.16 -7.41
N SER A 16 -4.34 -15.85 -7.54
CA SER A 16 -3.83 -15.00 -6.45
C SER A 16 -4.93 -14.05 -5.99
N THR A 17 -5.20 -14.03 -4.71
CA THR A 17 -6.16 -13.11 -4.09
C THR A 17 -5.45 -12.20 -3.09
N VAL A 18 -5.84 -10.94 -3.03
CA VAL A 18 -5.35 -9.98 -2.05
C VAL A 18 -6.52 -9.20 -1.47
N ASN A 19 -6.46 -8.87 -0.18
CA ASN A 19 -7.40 -7.92 0.39
C ASN A 19 -7.03 -6.51 -0.09
N SER A 20 -8.02 -5.79 -0.60
CA SER A 20 -7.83 -4.40 -0.99
C SER A 20 -7.73 -3.54 0.26
N LEU A 21 -6.58 -2.93 0.47
CA LEU A 21 -6.36 -1.92 1.49
C LEU A 21 -6.43 -0.52 0.86
N VAL A 22 -6.70 0.49 1.69
CA VAL A 22 -6.79 1.87 1.18
C VAL A 22 -5.44 2.36 0.68
N MET A 23 -5.46 2.89 -0.50
CA MET A 23 -4.36 3.55 -1.18
C MET A 23 -4.86 4.89 -1.74
N PRO A 24 -4.04 5.86 -1.96
CA PRO A 24 -2.59 5.93 -1.74
C PRO A 24 -2.20 6.15 -0.27
N VAL A 25 -0.89 6.07 0.00
CA VAL A 25 -0.34 6.21 1.36
C VAL A 25 -0.70 7.55 2.02
N GLU A 26 -0.84 8.62 1.25
CA GLU A 26 -1.22 9.95 1.73
C GLU A 26 -2.59 9.92 2.41
N ARG A 27 -3.53 9.13 1.89
CA ARG A 27 -4.87 8.98 2.49
C ARG A 27 -4.82 8.24 3.82
N VAL A 28 -3.96 7.24 3.93
CA VAL A 28 -3.78 6.52 5.18
C VAL A 28 -3.13 7.43 6.23
N ILE A 29 -2.19 8.28 5.81
CA ILE A 29 -1.61 9.31 6.67
C ILE A 29 -2.69 10.31 7.12
N ASP A 30 -3.52 10.79 6.21
CA ASP A 30 -4.61 11.72 6.55
C ASP A 30 -5.60 11.11 7.54
N TYR A 31 -5.90 9.81 7.41
CA TYR A 31 -6.68 9.07 8.39
C TYR A 31 -6.00 9.08 9.78
N VAL A 32 -4.73 8.68 9.84
CA VAL A 32 -3.98 8.59 11.11
C VAL A 32 -3.82 9.96 11.77
N GLU A 33 -3.73 11.03 10.97
CA GLU A 33 -3.64 12.41 11.45
C GLU A 33 -5.01 13.04 11.74
N GLY A 34 -6.11 12.28 11.65
CA GLY A 34 -7.48 12.74 11.96
C GLY A 34 -8.04 13.74 10.93
N LYS A 35 -7.58 13.68 9.69
CA LYS A 35 -8.06 14.50 8.59
C LYS A 35 -9.11 13.73 7.77
N ASP A 36 -10.08 14.44 7.19
CA ASP A 36 -11.09 13.90 6.28
C ASP A 36 -11.90 12.72 6.88
N GLU A 37 -12.41 12.89 8.11
CA GLU A 37 -13.17 11.86 8.83
C GLU A 37 -14.41 11.38 8.05
N ALA A 38 -15.12 12.29 7.37
CA ALA A 38 -16.32 11.93 6.61
C ALA A 38 -16.02 10.92 5.50
N ARG A 39 -14.96 11.15 4.74
CA ARG A 39 -14.54 10.26 3.67
C ARG A 39 -14.03 8.93 4.19
N THR A 40 -13.32 8.97 5.31
CA THR A 40 -12.84 7.76 6.00
C THR A 40 -14.02 6.89 6.43
N ALA A 41 -15.06 7.49 7.00
CA ALA A 41 -16.28 6.79 7.39
C ALA A 41 -17.01 6.15 6.19
N GLU A 42 -17.03 6.81 5.04
CA GLU A 42 -17.58 6.24 3.80
C GLU A 42 -16.76 5.05 3.29
N LEU A 43 -15.45 5.18 3.25
CA LEU A 43 -14.57 4.10 2.82
C LEU A 43 -14.68 2.87 3.73
N ASN A 44 -14.72 3.06 5.04
CA ASN A 44 -14.84 1.98 6.00
C ASN A 44 -16.14 1.18 5.88
N LYS A 45 -17.20 1.74 5.26
CA LYS A 45 -18.45 1.01 5.00
C LYS A 45 -18.32 -0.03 3.88
N ILE A 46 -17.41 0.18 2.95
CA ILE A 46 -17.25 -0.67 1.75
C ILE A 46 -16.03 -1.58 1.80
N LEU A 47 -15.12 -1.34 2.73
CA LEU A 47 -13.89 -2.12 2.85
C LEU A 47 -14.13 -3.41 3.66
N PRO A 48 -13.73 -4.58 3.13
CA PRO A 48 -13.71 -5.82 3.90
C PRO A 48 -12.81 -5.72 5.14
N VAL A 49 -11.68 -5.01 5.01
CA VAL A 49 -10.79 -4.64 6.13
C VAL A 49 -10.75 -3.13 6.20
N THR A 50 -11.19 -2.55 7.31
CA THR A 50 -11.16 -1.10 7.49
C THR A 50 -9.73 -0.58 7.61
N ILE A 51 -9.53 0.73 7.44
CA ILE A 51 -8.22 1.36 7.60
C ILE A 51 -7.68 1.10 9.01
N GLU A 52 -8.54 1.23 10.03
CA GLU A 52 -8.19 1.02 11.43
C GLU A 52 -7.74 -0.42 11.72
N GLU A 53 -8.48 -1.41 11.23
CA GLU A 53 -8.12 -2.82 11.36
C GLU A 53 -6.79 -3.14 10.67
N GLY A 54 -6.60 -2.65 9.44
CA GLY A 54 -5.35 -2.81 8.71
C GLY A 54 -4.17 -2.15 9.40
N MET A 55 -4.34 -0.94 9.93
CA MET A 55 -3.32 -0.22 10.69
C MET A 55 -3.00 -0.90 12.02
N SER A 56 -4.01 -1.41 12.73
CA SER A 56 -3.80 -2.19 13.96
C SER A 56 -2.92 -3.41 13.71
N ILE A 57 -3.18 -4.14 12.61
CA ILE A 57 -2.35 -5.28 12.22
C ILE A 57 -0.93 -4.83 11.84
N ALA A 58 -0.82 -3.77 11.05
CA ALA A 58 0.48 -3.27 10.59
C ALA A 58 1.37 -2.76 11.73
N SER A 59 0.78 -2.22 12.79
CA SER A 59 1.52 -1.71 13.95
C SER A 59 2.30 -2.80 14.70
N ASP A 60 1.89 -4.07 14.60
CA ASP A 60 2.61 -5.21 15.15
C ASP A 60 3.92 -5.51 14.38
N PHE A 61 4.08 -4.93 13.18
CA PHE A 61 5.21 -5.17 12.27
C PHE A 61 6.01 -3.89 12.03
N LYS A 62 6.76 -3.48 13.03
CA LYS A 62 7.65 -2.32 12.90
C LYS A 62 8.89 -2.70 12.09
N LEU A 63 9.03 -2.11 10.91
CA LEU A 63 10.18 -2.34 10.03
C LEU A 63 11.26 -1.29 10.31
N ASP A 64 12.53 -1.72 10.34
CA ASP A 64 13.67 -0.81 10.48
C ASP A 64 13.94 -0.03 9.18
N THR A 65 13.64 -0.63 8.04
CA THR A 65 13.80 -0.04 6.71
C THR A 65 12.57 -0.28 5.85
N CYS A 66 12.32 0.62 4.91
CA CYS A 66 11.23 0.46 3.95
C CYS A 66 11.66 -0.47 2.81
N PRO A 67 10.96 -1.61 2.57
CA PRO A 67 11.29 -2.54 1.48
C PRO A 67 11.24 -1.91 0.08
N PHE A 68 10.44 -0.85 -0.09
CA PHE A 68 10.31 -0.13 -1.37
C PHE A 68 11.43 0.90 -1.60
N MET A 69 12.25 1.18 -0.57
CA MET A 69 13.28 2.23 -0.66
C MET A 69 14.39 1.82 -1.62
N ASP A 70 14.98 0.66 -1.39
CA ASP A 70 16.19 0.23 -2.08
C ASP A 70 15.93 -0.87 -3.12
N ASN A 71 14.81 -1.59 -2.99
CA ASN A 71 14.51 -2.77 -3.80
C ASN A 71 13.55 -2.50 -4.97
N GLN A 72 13.02 -1.29 -5.11
CA GLN A 72 12.05 -0.96 -6.15
C GLN A 72 12.30 0.41 -6.74
N ILE A 73 12.20 0.50 -8.06
CA ILE A 73 12.15 1.75 -8.81
C ILE A 73 10.86 1.76 -9.62
N ASN A 74 10.09 2.83 -9.48
CA ASN A 74 8.90 3.06 -10.27
C ASN A 74 9.22 4.13 -11.31
N ILE A 75 8.77 3.93 -12.52
CA ILE A 75 9.00 4.85 -13.63
C ILE A 75 7.64 5.16 -14.24
N ASN A 76 7.28 6.43 -14.27
CA ASN A 76 6.06 6.90 -14.92
C ASN A 76 6.21 6.87 -16.44
N TYR A 77 5.11 7.00 -17.16
CA TYR A 77 5.08 7.03 -18.63
C TYR A 77 5.88 8.21 -19.21
N ASP A 78 6.03 9.31 -18.46
CA ASP A 78 6.83 10.50 -18.84
C ASP A 78 8.31 10.39 -18.44
N MET A 79 8.74 9.19 -18.01
CA MET A 79 10.09 8.88 -17.51
C MET A 79 10.42 9.51 -16.16
N SER A 80 9.50 10.18 -15.48
CA SER A 80 9.72 10.65 -14.11
C SER A 80 9.75 9.46 -13.13
N VAL A 81 10.47 9.63 -12.03
CA VAL A 81 10.66 8.60 -11.02
C VAL A 81 10.01 9.06 -9.71
N PRO A 82 8.84 8.52 -9.34
CA PRO A 82 8.27 8.77 -8.03
C PRO A 82 9.03 8.01 -6.94
N VAL A 83 8.90 8.47 -5.70
CA VAL A 83 9.57 7.84 -4.56
C VAL A 83 9.11 6.40 -4.34
N CYS A 84 7.82 6.12 -4.58
CA CYS A 84 7.20 4.83 -4.30
C CYS A 84 5.96 4.61 -5.17
N CYS A 85 5.56 3.35 -5.40
CA CYS A 85 4.35 2.99 -6.14
C CYS A 85 3.05 3.28 -5.38
N THR A 86 3.11 3.49 -4.07
CA THR A 86 1.94 3.72 -3.22
C THR A 86 1.63 5.21 -3.01
N VAL A 87 2.40 6.10 -3.64
CA VAL A 87 2.24 7.56 -3.58
C VAL A 87 1.63 8.08 -4.86
N PHE A 88 0.50 8.80 -4.77
CA PHE A 88 -0.21 9.33 -5.93
C PHE A 88 -0.07 10.85 -6.08
N ASP A 89 0.10 11.58 -4.98
CA ASP A 89 0.46 13.00 -5.07
C ASP A 89 1.94 13.14 -5.40
N GLN A 90 2.20 13.42 -6.69
CA GLN A 90 3.55 13.46 -7.21
C GLN A 90 4.24 14.82 -7.08
N LYS A 91 3.54 15.84 -6.55
CA LYS A 91 4.05 17.21 -6.53
C LYS A 91 5.42 17.33 -5.82
N ASP A 92 5.55 16.67 -4.65
CA ASP A 92 6.76 16.74 -3.82
C ASP A 92 7.43 15.36 -3.68
N THR A 93 7.02 14.37 -4.49
CA THR A 93 7.44 12.98 -4.38
C THR A 93 8.12 12.42 -5.64
N ILE A 94 8.23 13.23 -6.70
CA ILE A 94 9.08 12.92 -7.84
C ILE A 94 10.54 13.15 -7.43
N VAL A 95 11.31 12.06 -7.38
CA VAL A 95 12.73 12.09 -6.97
C VAL A 95 13.66 12.35 -8.15
N GLN A 96 13.24 12.00 -9.37
CA GLN A 96 13.97 12.31 -10.60
C GLN A 96 13.00 12.64 -11.73
N LYS A 97 13.33 13.66 -12.53
CA LYS A 97 12.50 14.09 -13.66
C LYS A 97 12.63 13.17 -14.88
N ASN A 98 13.73 12.47 -15.01
CA ASN A 98 13.95 11.57 -16.14
C ASN A 98 14.87 10.42 -15.74
N TYR A 99 14.34 9.21 -15.75
CA TYR A 99 15.04 7.98 -15.42
C TYR A 99 16.29 7.75 -16.28
N LEU A 100 16.20 7.99 -17.59
CA LEU A 100 17.32 7.75 -18.53
C LEU A 100 18.52 8.70 -18.32
N LYS A 101 18.33 9.78 -17.55
CA LYS A 101 19.36 10.76 -17.22
C LYS A 101 19.83 10.68 -15.77
N SER A 102 19.44 9.64 -15.05
CA SER A 102 19.71 9.49 -13.62
C SER A 102 20.43 8.18 -13.35
N SER A 103 21.39 8.20 -12.44
CA SER A 103 21.99 6.94 -11.93
C SER A 103 21.08 6.31 -10.86
N LEU A 104 21.24 5.00 -10.64
CA LEU A 104 20.54 4.31 -9.54
C LEU A 104 20.87 4.92 -8.18
N SER A 105 22.14 5.30 -7.99
CA SER A 105 22.60 5.94 -6.76
C SER A 105 21.91 7.30 -6.53
N ASP A 106 21.73 8.11 -7.59
CA ASP A 106 21.05 9.41 -7.47
C ASP A 106 19.58 9.20 -7.10
N ILE A 107 18.92 8.20 -7.68
CA ILE A 107 17.53 7.86 -7.38
C ILE A 107 17.40 7.44 -5.91
N THR A 108 18.21 6.49 -5.46
CA THR A 108 18.17 6.00 -4.08
C THR A 108 18.45 7.12 -3.07
N ASN A 109 19.49 7.91 -3.31
CA ASN A 109 19.82 9.04 -2.45
C ASN A 109 18.72 10.11 -2.40
N ALA A 110 18.01 10.32 -3.50
CA ALA A 110 16.90 11.26 -3.56
C ALA A 110 15.67 10.72 -2.78
N LYS A 111 15.38 9.42 -2.87
CA LYS A 111 14.30 8.78 -2.12
C LYS A 111 14.45 8.98 -0.60
N HIS A 112 15.64 8.81 -0.07
CA HIS A 112 15.92 8.98 1.36
C HIS A 112 15.68 10.40 1.89
N LYS A 113 15.58 11.40 1.01
CA LYS A 113 15.31 12.80 1.39
C LYS A 113 13.84 13.17 1.42
N VAL A 114 12.95 12.28 0.98
CA VAL A 114 11.51 12.57 0.89
C VAL A 114 10.87 12.49 2.28
N LYS A 115 10.36 13.61 2.77
CA LYS A 115 9.76 13.71 4.12
C LYS A 115 8.56 12.79 4.33
N LEU A 116 7.80 12.50 3.27
CA LEU A 116 6.68 11.57 3.33
C LEU A 116 7.12 10.19 3.78
N CYS A 117 8.32 9.72 3.37
CA CYS A 117 8.86 8.43 3.77
C CYS A 117 9.09 8.33 5.30
N THR A 118 9.53 9.42 5.94
CA THR A 118 9.68 9.45 7.41
C THR A 118 8.34 9.27 8.11
N LYS A 119 7.28 9.96 7.66
CA LYS A 119 5.93 9.78 8.19
C LYS A 119 5.42 8.35 7.96
N CYS A 120 5.60 7.85 6.74
CA CYS A 120 5.22 6.50 6.34
C CYS A 120 5.83 5.45 7.27
N MET A 121 7.13 5.54 7.55
CA MET A 121 7.83 4.65 8.49
C MET A 121 7.32 4.77 9.92
N ASN A 122 7.12 6.00 10.41
CA ASN A 122 6.63 6.24 11.77
C ASN A 122 5.26 5.60 12.04
N TYR A 123 4.41 5.49 11.02
CA TYR A 123 3.08 4.89 11.11
C TYR A 123 3.03 3.42 10.66
N SER A 124 4.16 2.76 10.47
CA SER A 124 4.25 1.35 9.99
C SER A 124 3.54 1.11 8.65
N LEU A 125 3.41 2.14 7.81
CA LEU A 125 2.70 2.05 6.52
C LEU A 125 3.35 1.12 5.50
N PRO A 126 4.68 0.86 5.48
CA PRO A 126 5.21 -0.18 4.62
C PRO A 126 4.62 -1.56 4.91
N ALA A 127 4.44 -1.92 6.20
CA ALA A 127 3.80 -3.17 6.58
C ALA A 127 2.30 -3.20 6.20
N TYR A 128 1.60 -2.07 6.37
CA TYR A 128 0.22 -1.90 5.91
C TYR A 128 0.11 -2.09 4.39
N ASN A 129 0.90 -1.38 3.60
CA ASN A 129 0.86 -1.42 2.14
C ASN A 129 1.21 -2.81 1.56
N MET A 130 2.04 -3.58 2.25
CA MET A 130 2.39 -4.95 1.87
C MET A 130 1.39 -5.99 2.35
N GLY A 131 0.39 -5.59 3.12
CA GLY A 131 -0.61 -6.49 3.68
C GLY A 131 0.00 -7.55 4.60
N PHE A 132 0.90 -7.14 5.49
CA PHE A 132 1.51 -8.07 6.45
C PHE A 132 0.44 -8.75 7.30
N ASN A 133 0.71 -10.01 7.68
CA ASN A 133 -0.24 -10.89 8.35
C ASN A 133 -1.53 -11.12 7.53
N ARG A 134 -1.36 -11.52 6.28
CA ARG A 134 -2.44 -11.83 5.35
C ARG A 134 -3.51 -12.72 5.98
N LYS A 135 -3.13 -13.72 6.77
CA LYS A 135 -4.07 -14.62 7.43
C LYS A 135 -5.08 -13.87 8.30
N LYS A 136 -4.61 -12.93 9.12
CA LYS A 136 -5.48 -12.10 9.98
C LYS A 136 -6.38 -11.16 9.16
N LEU A 137 -5.85 -10.60 8.07
CA LEU A 137 -6.64 -9.78 7.13
C LEU A 137 -7.75 -10.61 6.47
N ASP A 138 -7.44 -11.84 6.03
CA ASP A 138 -8.40 -12.76 5.43
C ASP A 138 -9.48 -13.18 6.44
N GLU A 139 -9.12 -13.46 7.69
CA GLU A 139 -10.06 -13.77 8.77
C GLU A 139 -11.07 -12.63 9.00
N ILE A 140 -10.61 -11.38 9.08
CA ILE A 140 -11.47 -10.21 9.24
C ILE A 140 -12.41 -10.05 8.02
N ALA A 141 -11.85 -10.14 6.83
CA ALA A 141 -12.63 -10.00 5.60
C ALA A 141 -13.72 -11.08 5.49
N LEU A 142 -13.38 -12.33 5.80
CA LEU A 142 -14.32 -13.44 5.78
C LEU A 142 -15.45 -13.29 6.82
N GLN A 143 -15.15 -12.84 8.03
CA GLN A 143 -16.16 -12.59 9.05
C GLN A 143 -17.20 -11.58 8.59
N LYS A 144 -16.78 -10.49 7.95
CA LYS A 144 -17.70 -9.43 7.47
C LYS A 144 -18.53 -9.90 6.26
N THR A 145 -17.90 -10.59 5.31
CA THR A 145 -18.60 -11.04 4.09
C THR A 145 -19.50 -12.26 4.33
N SER A 146 -19.31 -13.01 5.42
CA SER A 146 -20.17 -14.15 5.76
C SER A 146 -21.45 -13.74 6.51
N THR A 147 -21.55 -12.52 7.00
CA THR A 147 -22.73 -11.99 7.70
C THR A 147 -23.76 -11.36 6.74
N ASP A 148 -23.40 -11.19 5.46
CA ASP A 148 -24.28 -10.56 4.44
C ASP A 148 -24.94 -11.59 3.49
N ILE A 149 -24.96 -12.90 3.85
CA ILE A 149 -25.67 -14.00 3.19
C ILE A 149 -26.65 -14.59 4.18
#